data_41a60c8476c4878e13aee61501f0f82b
#
_entry.id   41a60c8476c4878e13aee61501f0f82b
#
_cell.length_a   1.000
_cell.length_b   1.000
_cell.length_c   1.000
_cell.angle_alpha   90.00
_cell.angle_beta   90.00
_cell.angle_gamma   90.00
#
_symmetry.space_group_name_H-M   'P 1'
#
loop_
_entity.id
_entity.type
_entity.pdbx_description
1 polymer ?
#
loop_
_entity_poly.entity_id
_entity_poly.type
_entity_poly.pdbx_seq_one_letter_code
_entity_poly.pdbx_strand_id
1 'polypeptide(L)'
;DMTDIQNVLDAKTDKTKMIFVETPTNPLLRVVDLSAIADFAKSEGILSVCDNTFASPYVQQPLSHGIDIVLHSATKYLGGHSDLIAGALVIGKKDEELIARMANIVNSLGPVTGAFDSYLILRSLKTLAVRMERHCENALAIAQHFENHKEISEVIYPGLTNHPQHELAAKQMNGFGGIISMNIKGGLEKSKRFLEQTKIFALAESLGGVESLIEH
;
A
#
# COMPACT_ATOMS: atom_id res chain seq x y z
N ASP A 1 5.52 7.02 14.72
CA ASP A 1 6.20 6.42 13.58
C ASP A 1 6.36 4.91 13.83
N MET A 2 5.74 4.07 12.98
CA MET A 2 5.71 2.61 13.15
C MET A 2 6.88 1.89 12.46
N THR A 3 7.79 2.64 11.83
CA THR A 3 9.04 2.05 11.30
C THR A 3 10.00 1.60 12.41
N ASP A 4 9.81 2.14 13.61
CA ASP A 4 10.47 1.68 14.83
C ASP A 4 9.43 0.99 15.72
N ILE A 5 9.59 -0.31 15.94
CA ILE A 5 8.70 -1.12 16.78
C ILE A 5 8.59 -0.58 18.21
N GLN A 6 9.64 0.06 18.74
CA GLN A 6 9.62 0.61 20.10
C GLN A 6 8.49 1.65 20.26
N ASN A 7 8.25 2.49 19.24
CA ASN A 7 7.14 3.44 19.28
C ASN A 7 5.77 2.76 19.37
N VAL A 8 5.62 1.57 18.81
CA VAL A 8 4.38 0.78 18.89
C VAL A 8 4.23 0.20 20.28
N LEU A 9 5.32 -0.36 20.85
CA LEU A 9 5.36 -0.88 22.21
C LEU A 9 4.98 0.20 23.22
N ASP A 10 5.59 1.37 23.11
CA ASP A 10 5.37 2.50 24.04
C ASP A 10 3.96 3.10 23.93
N ALA A 11 3.33 3.01 22.76
CA ALA A 11 1.98 3.52 22.54
C ALA A 11 0.88 2.56 23.02
N LYS A 12 1.19 1.30 23.30
CA LYS A 12 0.22 0.28 23.73
C LYS A 12 -0.28 0.59 25.14
N THR A 13 -1.58 0.41 25.35
CA THR A 13 -2.24 0.50 26.66
C THR A 13 -3.13 -0.71 26.87
N ASP A 14 -3.68 -0.89 28.07
CA ASP A 14 -4.64 -1.95 28.40
C ASP A 14 -5.95 -1.85 27.58
N LYS A 15 -6.20 -0.69 26.96
CA LYS A 15 -7.35 -0.46 26.08
C LYS A 15 -7.07 -0.78 24.62
N THR A 16 -5.82 -1.03 24.25
CA THR A 16 -5.44 -1.36 22.87
C THR A 16 -6.03 -2.71 22.49
N LYS A 17 -6.79 -2.74 21.39
CA LYS A 17 -7.45 -3.94 20.87
C LYS A 17 -6.98 -4.32 19.47
N MET A 18 -6.32 -3.39 18.79
CA MET A 18 -5.89 -3.57 17.41
C MET A 18 -4.67 -2.69 17.13
N ILE A 19 -3.77 -3.21 16.32
CA ILE A 19 -2.72 -2.44 15.65
C ILE A 19 -3.07 -2.39 14.17
N PHE A 20 -3.21 -1.17 13.65
CA PHE A 20 -3.50 -0.94 12.23
C PHE A 20 -2.29 -0.27 11.59
N VAL A 21 -1.68 -0.94 10.61
CA VAL A 21 -0.51 -0.43 9.89
C VAL A 21 -0.83 -0.26 8.41
N GLU A 22 -0.22 0.72 7.77
CA GLU A 22 -0.15 0.85 6.33
C GLU A 22 1.32 0.72 5.90
N THR A 23 1.61 -0.14 4.93
CA THR A 23 2.98 -0.31 4.44
C THR A 23 3.03 -0.86 3.00
N PRO A 24 3.75 -0.16 2.06
CA PRO A 24 4.34 1.16 2.22
C PRO A 24 3.32 2.26 2.52
N THR A 25 3.70 3.30 3.27
CA THR A 25 2.76 4.36 3.69
C THR A 25 2.52 5.39 2.59
N ASN A 26 1.31 5.98 2.54
CA ASN A 26 0.98 7.14 1.72
C ASN A 26 1.31 8.45 2.51
N PRO A 27 2.02 9.42 1.95
CA PRO A 27 2.74 9.41 0.67
C PRO A 27 4.23 9.08 0.80
N LEU A 28 4.76 8.91 2.01
CA LEU A 28 6.20 8.86 2.27
C LEU A 28 6.83 7.48 2.03
N LEU A 29 6.05 6.50 1.62
CA LEU A 29 6.50 5.15 1.26
C LEU A 29 7.36 4.47 2.33
N ARG A 30 7.13 4.79 3.60
CA ARG A 30 7.81 4.14 4.72
C ARG A 30 7.41 2.68 4.80
N VAL A 31 8.36 1.81 5.04
CA VAL A 31 8.12 0.37 5.17
C VAL A 31 8.21 -0.04 6.63
N VAL A 32 7.16 -0.71 7.10
CA VAL A 32 7.04 -1.21 8.48
C VAL A 32 7.34 -2.71 8.49
N ASP A 33 8.07 -3.19 9.49
CA ASP A 33 8.35 -4.62 9.68
C ASP A 33 7.07 -5.35 10.12
N LEU A 34 6.47 -6.06 9.16
CA LEU A 34 5.21 -6.78 9.38
C LEU A 34 5.38 -7.94 10.36
N SER A 35 6.53 -8.62 10.35
CA SER A 35 6.77 -9.73 11.26
C SER A 35 6.90 -9.23 12.70
N ALA A 36 7.61 -8.13 12.92
CA ALA A 36 7.73 -7.53 14.25
C ALA A 36 6.36 -7.06 14.80
N ILE A 37 5.53 -6.44 13.94
CA ILE A 37 4.15 -6.04 14.31
C ILE A 37 3.30 -7.26 14.67
N ALA A 38 3.32 -8.30 13.84
CA ALA A 38 2.52 -9.50 14.04
C ALA A 38 2.93 -10.26 15.32
N ASP A 39 4.24 -10.42 15.55
CA ASP A 39 4.76 -11.08 16.75
C ASP A 39 4.36 -10.32 18.03
N PHE A 40 4.46 -8.99 17.99
CA PHE A 40 4.03 -8.16 19.12
C PHE A 40 2.52 -8.26 19.33
N ALA A 41 1.70 -8.09 18.30
CA ALA A 41 0.25 -8.20 18.42
C ALA A 41 -0.17 -9.55 19.00
N LYS A 42 0.44 -10.63 18.53
CA LYS A 42 0.20 -11.99 19.02
C LYS A 42 0.59 -12.17 20.48
N SER A 43 1.74 -11.63 20.91
CA SER A 43 2.19 -11.73 22.30
C SER A 43 1.25 -11.02 23.28
N GLU A 44 0.60 -9.94 22.83
CA GLU A 44 -0.33 -9.14 23.61
C GLU A 44 -1.81 -9.56 23.45
N GLY A 45 -2.10 -10.54 22.60
CA GLY A 45 -3.47 -11.00 22.33
C GLY A 45 -4.36 -9.93 21.68
N ILE A 46 -3.78 -9.06 20.85
CA ILE A 46 -4.46 -8.00 20.09
C ILE A 46 -4.40 -8.26 18.60
N LEU A 47 -5.39 -7.76 17.86
CA LEU A 47 -5.46 -7.96 16.41
C LEU A 47 -4.44 -7.09 15.66
N SER A 48 -3.84 -7.65 14.63
CA SER A 48 -3.02 -6.94 13.65
C SER A 48 -3.73 -6.79 12.31
N VAL A 49 -3.76 -5.57 11.78
CA VAL A 49 -4.36 -5.25 10.48
C VAL A 49 -3.34 -4.51 9.64
N CYS A 50 -3.19 -4.93 8.39
CA CYS A 50 -2.33 -4.25 7.43
C CYS A 50 -3.13 -3.75 6.24
N ASP A 51 -3.12 -2.44 6.00
CA ASP A 51 -3.50 -1.89 4.71
C ASP A 51 -2.35 -2.14 3.72
N ASN A 52 -2.59 -3.03 2.76
CA ASN A 52 -1.64 -3.47 1.76
C ASN A 52 -1.94 -2.88 0.37
N THR A 53 -2.68 -1.78 0.32
CA THR A 53 -3.15 -1.19 -0.94
C THR A 53 -2.01 -0.80 -1.86
N PHE A 54 -0.94 -0.15 -1.33
CA PHE A 54 0.19 0.33 -2.14
C PHE A 54 1.07 -0.79 -2.72
N ALA A 55 1.14 -1.92 -2.03
CA ALA A 55 1.91 -3.06 -2.49
C ALA A 55 1.10 -4.02 -3.37
N SER A 56 -0.20 -4.18 -3.12
CA SER A 56 -1.02 -5.25 -3.65
C SER A 56 -0.60 -6.65 -3.15
N PRO A 57 -1.43 -7.70 -3.28
CA PRO A 57 -1.03 -9.06 -2.89
C PRO A 57 0.05 -9.66 -3.80
N TYR A 58 0.33 -9.05 -4.95
CA TYR A 58 1.41 -9.49 -5.83
C TYR A 58 2.78 -9.12 -5.28
N VAL A 59 2.92 -7.90 -4.75
CA VAL A 59 4.20 -7.39 -4.23
C VAL A 59 4.42 -7.80 -2.77
N GLN A 60 3.39 -7.78 -1.93
CA GLN A 60 3.52 -8.06 -0.51
C GLN A 60 2.36 -8.90 0.01
N GLN A 61 2.67 -9.89 0.86
CA GLN A 61 1.70 -10.83 1.40
C GLN A 61 1.70 -10.81 2.94
N PRO A 62 1.03 -9.85 3.59
CA PRO A 62 1.09 -9.67 5.04
C PRO A 62 0.65 -10.87 5.88
N LEU A 63 -0.28 -11.69 5.37
CA LEU A 63 -0.67 -12.94 6.06
C LEU A 63 0.50 -13.91 6.23
N SER A 64 1.46 -13.94 5.32
CA SER A 64 2.65 -14.80 5.43
C SER A 64 3.63 -14.31 6.50
N HIS A 65 3.50 -13.06 6.93
CA HIS A 65 4.25 -12.44 8.02
C HIS A 65 3.54 -12.50 9.37
N GLY A 66 2.37 -13.16 9.43
CA GLY A 66 1.62 -13.35 10.68
C GLY A 66 0.55 -12.30 10.97
N ILE A 67 0.30 -11.35 10.07
CA ILE A 67 -0.80 -10.37 10.19
C ILE A 67 -2.14 -11.10 10.12
N ASP A 68 -3.09 -10.73 10.98
CA ASP A 68 -4.39 -11.39 11.08
C ASP A 68 -5.35 -10.97 9.96
N ILE A 69 -5.39 -9.68 9.63
CA ILE A 69 -6.31 -9.11 8.62
C ILE A 69 -5.51 -8.26 7.64
N VAL A 70 -5.72 -8.48 6.36
CA VAL A 70 -5.17 -7.64 5.29
C VAL A 70 -6.30 -6.87 4.62
N LEU A 71 -6.16 -5.55 4.57
CA LEU A 71 -7.08 -4.66 3.88
C LEU A 71 -6.49 -4.26 2.53
N HIS A 72 -7.35 -4.16 1.53
CA HIS A 72 -7.05 -3.55 0.25
C HIS A 72 -8.16 -2.58 -0.15
N SER A 73 -7.80 -1.37 -0.54
CA SER A 73 -8.66 -0.60 -1.42
C SER A 73 -8.67 -1.28 -2.80
N ALA A 74 -9.73 -2.03 -3.08
CA ALA A 74 -9.87 -2.70 -4.37
C ALA A 74 -10.10 -1.70 -5.52
N THR A 75 -10.42 -0.45 -5.19
CA THR A 75 -10.45 0.71 -6.09
C THR A 75 -9.13 0.91 -6.83
N LYS A 76 -8.00 0.52 -6.21
CA LYS A 76 -6.64 0.77 -6.67
C LYS A 76 -6.15 -0.38 -7.57
N TYR A 77 -5.03 -1.00 -7.27
CA TYR A 77 -4.41 -2.05 -8.10
C TYR A 77 -5.30 -3.27 -8.37
N LEU A 78 -6.16 -3.67 -7.43
CA LEU A 78 -7.04 -4.83 -7.65
C LEU A 78 -8.07 -4.58 -8.75
N GLY A 79 -8.71 -3.42 -8.75
CA GLY A 79 -9.55 -2.94 -9.84
C GLY A 79 -8.73 -2.55 -11.07
N GLY A 80 -7.72 -1.71 -10.88
CA GLY A 80 -6.66 -1.40 -11.84
C GLY A 80 -7.08 -0.67 -13.12
N HIS A 81 -8.31 -0.15 -13.20
CA HIS A 81 -8.86 0.49 -14.41
C HIS A 81 -9.63 1.78 -14.11
N SER A 82 -9.54 2.30 -12.88
CA SER A 82 -10.18 3.57 -12.45
C SER A 82 -11.71 3.62 -12.70
N ASP A 83 -12.39 2.46 -12.67
CA ASP A 83 -13.79 2.29 -13.06
C ASP A 83 -14.70 1.74 -11.97
N LEU A 84 -14.18 1.55 -10.73
CA LEU A 84 -14.94 1.06 -9.60
C LEU A 84 -14.44 1.59 -8.27
N ILE A 85 -15.29 1.52 -7.24
CA ILE A 85 -14.95 1.79 -5.84
C ILE A 85 -15.30 0.57 -5.02
N ALA A 86 -14.32 -0.06 -4.38
CA ALA A 86 -14.53 -1.23 -3.56
C ALA A 86 -13.41 -1.43 -2.53
N GLY A 87 -13.68 -2.25 -1.52
CA GLY A 87 -12.72 -2.71 -0.53
C GLY A 87 -12.71 -4.22 -0.40
N ALA A 88 -11.59 -4.76 0.06
CA ALA A 88 -11.47 -6.18 0.35
C ALA A 88 -10.75 -6.38 1.69
N LEU A 89 -11.29 -7.28 2.52
CA LEU A 89 -10.63 -7.77 3.73
C LEU A 89 -10.27 -9.24 3.50
N VAL A 90 -9.04 -9.60 3.80
CA VAL A 90 -8.52 -10.96 3.64
C VAL A 90 -8.05 -11.46 5.00
N ILE A 91 -8.55 -12.62 5.41
CA ILE A 91 -8.25 -13.27 6.69
C ILE A 91 -7.65 -14.64 6.40
N GLY A 92 -6.65 -15.04 7.19
CA GLY A 92 -6.03 -16.36 7.05
C GLY A 92 -7.05 -17.49 7.33
N LYS A 93 -7.02 -18.57 6.53
CA LYS A 93 -7.97 -19.70 6.62
C LYS A 93 -8.01 -20.41 7.98
N LYS A 94 -6.99 -20.23 8.82
CA LYS A 94 -6.86 -20.91 10.10
C LYS A 94 -7.63 -20.23 11.24
N ASP A 95 -8.09 -18.99 11.06
CA ASP A 95 -8.83 -18.25 12.08
C ASP A 95 -10.34 -18.29 11.80
N GLU A 96 -10.94 -19.45 12.10
CA GLU A 96 -12.36 -19.68 11.87
C GLU A 96 -13.26 -18.74 12.68
N GLU A 97 -12.85 -18.40 13.92
CA GLU A 97 -13.62 -17.50 14.79
C GLU A 97 -13.64 -16.07 14.21
N LEU A 98 -12.48 -15.54 13.82
CA LEU A 98 -12.38 -14.22 13.21
C LEU A 98 -13.15 -14.16 11.89
N ILE A 99 -13.05 -15.20 11.05
CA ILE A 99 -13.80 -15.31 9.80
C ILE A 99 -15.32 -15.27 10.08
N ALA A 100 -15.81 -16.05 11.04
CA ALA A 100 -17.23 -16.08 11.39
C ALA A 100 -17.73 -14.72 11.92
N ARG A 101 -16.93 -14.05 12.77
CA ARG A 101 -17.26 -12.72 13.29
C ARG A 101 -17.32 -11.68 12.16
N MET A 102 -16.35 -11.67 11.26
CA MET A 102 -16.32 -10.73 10.12
C MET A 102 -17.46 -11.00 9.15
N ALA A 103 -17.76 -12.27 8.84
CA ALA A 103 -18.90 -12.63 8.01
C ALA A 103 -20.24 -12.16 8.62
N ASN A 104 -20.41 -12.29 9.93
CA ASN A 104 -21.60 -11.80 10.62
C ASN A 104 -21.71 -10.26 10.56
N ILE A 105 -20.60 -9.54 10.73
CA ILE A 105 -20.57 -8.08 10.61
C ILE A 105 -20.97 -7.64 9.21
N VAL A 106 -20.36 -8.23 8.18
CA VAL A 106 -20.69 -7.95 6.77
C VAL A 106 -22.15 -8.23 6.46
N ASN A 107 -22.67 -9.36 6.91
CA ASN A 107 -24.09 -9.72 6.72
C ASN A 107 -25.04 -8.76 7.44
N SER A 108 -24.70 -8.35 8.66
CA SER A 108 -25.58 -7.51 9.49
C SER A 108 -25.57 -6.03 9.09
N LEU A 109 -24.43 -5.50 8.70
CA LEU A 109 -24.27 -4.10 8.30
C LEU A 109 -24.48 -3.86 6.80
N GLY A 110 -24.32 -4.91 5.98
CA GLY A 110 -24.55 -4.86 4.54
C GLY A 110 -23.48 -4.12 3.70
N PRO A 111 -22.21 -3.93 4.14
CA PRO A 111 -21.19 -3.29 3.30
C PRO A 111 -20.68 -4.27 2.23
N VAL A 112 -21.53 -4.57 1.26
CA VAL A 112 -21.21 -5.52 0.19
C VAL A 112 -20.99 -4.79 -1.13
N THR A 113 -19.99 -5.24 -1.88
CA THR A 113 -19.73 -4.74 -3.23
C THR A 113 -20.82 -5.20 -4.18
N GLY A 114 -21.27 -4.32 -5.07
CA GLY A 114 -22.27 -4.65 -6.10
C GLY A 114 -21.81 -5.80 -7.01
N ALA A 115 -22.76 -6.51 -7.59
CA ALA A 115 -22.43 -7.67 -8.44
C ALA A 115 -21.59 -7.29 -9.68
N PHE A 116 -21.85 -6.11 -10.26
CA PHE A 116 -21.09 -5.62 -11.41
C PHE A 116 -19.66 -5.25 -11.02
N ASP A 117 -19.48 -4.51 -9.92
CA ASP A 117 -18.14 -4.17 -9.42
C ASP A 117 -17.36 -5.42 -9.02
N SER A 118 -18.02 -6.41 -8.40
CA SER A 118 -17.40 -7.70 -8.07
C SER A 118 -16.93 -8.44 -9.33
N TYR A 119 -17.71 -8.40 -10.40
CA TYR A 119 -17.33 -8.97 -11.70
C TYR A 119 -16.11 -8.25 -12.27
N LEU A 120 -16.09 -6.91 -12.24
CA LEU A 120 -14.95 -6.12 -12.72
C LEU A 120 -13.67 -6.43 -11.93
N ILE A 121 -13.76 -6.54 -10.60
CA ILE A 121 -12.61 -6.91 -9.76
C ILE A 121 -12.10 -8.30 -10.14
N LEU A 122 -12.96 -9.31 -10.21
CA LEU A 122 -12.58 -10.68 -10.57
C LEU A 122 -11.93 -10.76 -11.96
N ARG A 123 -12.43 -9.98 -12.91
CA ARG A 123 -11.85 -9.85 -14.24
C ARG A 123 -10.46 -9.20 -14.19
N SER A 124 -10.32 -8.11 -13.44
CA SER A 124 -9.08 -7.33 -13.32
C SER A 124 -7.97 -8.07 -12.59
N LEU A 125 -8.30 -8.90 -11.61
CA LEU A 125 -7.32 -9.75 -10.89
C LEU A 125 -6.55 -10.68 -11.83
N LYS A 126 -7.13 -11.08 -12.96
CA LYS A 126 -6.46 -11.95 -13.95
C LYS A 126 -5.24 -11.27 -14.62
N THR A 127 -5.17 -9.95 -14.58
CA THR A 127 -4.06 -9.17 -15.13
C THR A 127 -3.21 -8.49 -14.04
N LEU A 128 -3.50 -8.75 -12.77
CA LEU A 128 -2.78 -8.08 -11.67
C LEU A 128 -1.27 -8.28 -11.77
N ALA A 129 -0.80 -9.51 -11.99
CA ALA A 129 0.62 -9.83 -12.07
C ALA A 129 1.34 -8.98 -13.13
N VAL A 130 0.89 -9.04 -14.39
CA VAL A 130 1.53 -8.31 -15.51
C VAL A 130 1.44 -6.78 -15.33
N ARG A 131 0.37 -6.27 -14.70
CA ARG A 131 0.26 -4.84 -14.38
C ARG A 131 1.25 -4.44 -13.29
N MET A 132 1.34 -5.22 -12.21
CA MET A 132 2.26 -4.92 -11.11
C MET A 132 3.73 -5.02 -11.52
N GLU A 133 4.09 -6.00 -12.35
CA GLU A 133 5.43 -6.08 -12.95
C GLU A 133 5.77 -4.79 -13.69
N ARG A 134 4.88 -4.34 -14.57
CA ARG A 134 5.09 -3.10 -15.33
C ARG A 134 5.10 -1.86 -14.45
N HIS A 135 4.24 -1.76 -13.45
CA HIS A 135 4.25 -0.67 -12.48
C HIS A 135 5.59 -0.59 -11.73
N CYS A 136 6.09 -1.72 -11.23
CA CYS A 136 7.35 -1.77 -10.52
C CYS A 136 8.55 -1.40 -11.41
N GLU A 137 8.60 -1.92 -12.65
CA GLU A 137 9.64 -1.58 -13.63
C GLU A 137 9.63 -0.07 -13.95
N ASN A 138 8.47 0.48 -14.26
CA ASN A 138 8.33 1.89 -14.61
C ASN A 138 8.70 2.80 -13.42
N ALA A 139 8.23 2.46 -12.21
CA ALA A 139 8.53 3.22 -11.02
C ALA A 139 10.04 3.22 -10.71
N LEU A 140 10.70 2.08 -10.79
CA LEU A 140 12.14 1.98 -10.58
C LEU A 140 12.90 2.83 -11.61
N ALA A 141 12.57 2.74 -12.89
CA ALA A 141 13.23 3.49 -13.95
C ALA A 141 13.06 5.01 -13.75
N ILE A 142 11.86 5.47 -13.37
CA ILE A 142 11.58 6.88 -13.09
C ILE A 142 12.34 7.33 -11.82
N ALA A 143 12.30 6.55 -10.75
CA ALA A 143 12.99 6.88 -9.51
C ALA A 143 14.51 7.02 -9.73
N GLN A 144 15.14 6.10 -10.45
CA GLN A 144 16.56 6.15 -10.80
C GLN A 144 16.90 7.37 -11.69
N HIS A 145 16.00 7.72 -12.64
CA HIS A 145 16.19 8.89 -13.49
C HIS A 145 16.23 10.19 -12.68
N PHE A 146 15.38 10.30 -11.66
CA PHE A 146 15.27 11.52 -10.86
C PHE A 146 16.15 11.54 -9.61
N GLU A 147 16.74 10.43 -9.19
CA GLU A 147 17.57 10.33 -7.97
C GLU A 147 18.67 11.38 -7.88
N ASN A 148 19.30 11.69 -9.02
CA ASN A 148 20.38 12.70 -9.10
C ASN A 148 19.99 13.92 -9.92
N HIS A 149 18.71 14.17 -10.13
CA HIS A 149 18.27 15.29 -10.94
C HIS A 149 18.45 16.62 -10.19
N LYS A 150 19.04 17.62 -10.85
CA LYS A 150 19.41 18.92 -10.24
C LYS A 150 18.24 19.67 -9.58
N GLU A 151 17.01 19.49 -10.07
CA GLU A 151 15.81 20.16 -9.59
C GLU A 151 15.05 19.36 -8.49
N ILE A 152 15.49 18.14 -8.22
CA ILE A 152 14.91 17.27 -7.19
C ILE A 152 15.84 17.29 -5.98
N SER A 153 15.28 17.43 -4.79
CA SER A 153 16.03 17.35 -3.53
C SER A 153 16.03 15.94 -2.94
N GLU A 154 14.97 15.18 -3.20
CA GLU A 154 14.82 13.84 -2.69
C GLU A 154 13.86 13.04 -3.58
N VAL A 155 14.18 11.78 -3.83
CA VAL A 155 13.28 10.79 -4.39
C VAL A 155 13.05 9.71 -3.33
N ILE A 156 11.80 9.47 -2.99
CA ILE A 156 11.38 8.48 -1.98
C ILE A 156 10.79 7.30 -2.74
N TYR A 157 11.51 6.19 -2.76
CA TYR A 157 11.06 4.94 -3.39
C TYR A 157 11.79 3.76 -2.72
N PRO A 158 11.08 2.76 -2.18
CA PRO A 158 11.71 1.66 -1.45
C PRO A 158 12.70 0.83 -2.27
N GLY A 159 12.62 0.90 -3.60
CA GLY A 159 13.55 0.23 -4.53
C GLY A 159 14.90 0.93 -4.70
N LEU A 160 15.08 2.15 -4.20
CA LEU A 160 16.38 2.83 -4.20
C LEU A 160 17.18 2.43 -2.97
N THR A 161 18.48 2.21 -3.14
CA THR A 161 19.38 1.78 -2.05
C THR A 161 19.57 2.82 -0.96
N ASN A 162 19.29 4.09 -1.25
CA ASN A 162 19.33 5.20 -0.28
C ASN A 162 18.03 5.33 0.54
N HIS A 163 16.99 4.55 0.24
CA HIS A 163 15.77 4.55 1.05
C HIS A 163 16.04 3.91 2.43
N PRO A 164 15.61 4.55 3.54
CA PRO A 164 15.93 4.09 4.90
C PRO A 164 15.54 2.64 5.20
N GLN A 165 14.46 2.14 4.59
CA GLN A 165 13.98 0.78 4.78
C GLN A 165 14.18 -0.10 3.53
N HIS A 166 15.14 0.20 2.65
CA HIS A 166 15.39 -0.60 1.43
C HIS A 166 15.62 -2.08 1.73
N GLU A 167 16.49 -2.40 2.69
CA GLU A 167 16.82 -3.77 3.06
C GLU A 167 15.60 -4.53 3.60
N LEU A 168 14.77 -3.86 4.41
CA LEU A 168 13.53 -4.42 4.91
C LEU A 168 12.55 -4.69 3.76
N ALA A 169 12.37 -3.72 2.86
CA ALA A 169 11.51 -3.86 1.70
C ALA A 169 11.97 -5.02 0.80
N ALA A 170 13.27 -5.12 0.51
CA ALA A 170 13.83 -6.21 -0.29
C ALA A 170 13.64 -7.59 0.33
N LYS A 171 13.60 -7.68 1.67
CA LYS A 171 13.34 -8.92 2.41
C LYS A 171 11.84 -9.28 2.45
N GLN A 172 10.98 -8.29 2.59
CA GLN A 172 9.54 -8.45 2.88
C GLN A 172 8.67 -8.45 1.64
N MET A 173 9.13 -7.85 0.53
CA MET A 173 8.35 -7.59 -0.68
C MET A 173 8.99 -8.27 -1.91
N ASN A 174 8.16 -8.68 -2.87
CA ASN A 174 8.58 -9.24 -4.17
C ASN A 174 8.69 -8.15 -5.26
N GLY A 175 9.03 -6.94 -4.89
CA GLY A 175 9.07 -5.73 -5.72
C GLY A 175 8.81 -4.52 -4.83
N PHE A 176 8.84 -3.32 -5.40
CA PHE A 176 8.80 -2.09 -4.58
C PHE A 176 7.59 -1.20 -4.86
N GLY A 177 6.62 -1.71 -5.65
CA GLY A 177 5.39 -0.99 -5.98
C GLY A 177 5.53 -0.01 -7.14
N GLY A 178 4.41 0.64 -7.47
CA GLY A 178 4.29 1.56 -8.59
C GLY A 178 4.18 3.04 -8.19
N ILE A 179 4.43 3.38 -6.92
CA ILE A 179 4.31 4.75 -6.40
C ILE A 179 5.71 5.30 -6.11
N ILE A 180 5.91 6.55 -6.48
CA ILE A 180 7.13 7.32 -6.20
C ILE A 180 6.69 8.64 -5.58
N SER A 181 7.37 9.07 -4.54
CA SER A 181 7.25 10.43 -4.02
C SER A 181 8.55 11.19 -4.24
N MET A 182 8.47 12.48 -4.51
CA MET A 182 9.66 13.31 -4.73
C MET A 182 9.48 14.73 -4.23
N ASN A 183 10.55 15.30 -3.71
CA ASN A 183 10.61 16.68 -3.26
C ASN A 183 11.28 17.56 -4.32
N ILE A 184 10.51 18.49 -4.92
CA ILE A 184 11.00 19.44 -5.93
C ILE A 184 11.64 20.65 -5.24
N LYS A 185 12.87 21.01 -5.63
CA LYS A 185 13.53 22.24 -5.13
C LYS A 185 12.76 23.48 -5.56
N GLY A 186 12.56 24.41 -4.64
CA GLY A 186 11.85 25.67 -4.92
C GLY A 186 10.42 25.71 -4.39
N GLY A 187 10.01 24.69 -3.64
CA GLY A 187 8.78 24.70 -2.85
C GLY A 187 7.49 24.60 -3.67
N LEU A 188 6.38 24.93 -3.03
CA LEU A 188 5.02 24.70 -3.52
C LEU A 188 4.76 25.30 -4.91
N GLU A 189 5.15 26.54 -5.15
CA GLU A 189 4.86 27.23 -6.42
C GLU A 189 5.57 26.57 -7.61
N LYS A 190 6.77 26.03 -7.38
CA LYS A 190 7.49 25.31 -8.41
C LYS A 190 6.89 23.93 -8.65
N SER A 191 6.46 23.25 -7.59
CA SER A 191 5.73 21.98 -7.69
C SER A 191 4.44 22.15 -8.49
N LYS A 192 3.64 23.18 -8.22
CA LYS A 192 2.43 23.47 -8.99
C LYS A 192 2.73 23.68 -10.48
N ARG A 193 3.74 24.51 -10.81
CA ARG A 193 4.15 24.72 -12.19
C ARG A 193 4.61 23.45 -12.89
N PHE A 194 5.29 22.56 -12.17
CA PHE A 194 5.70 21.28 -12.69
C PHE A 194 4.48 20.43 -13.04
N LEU A 195 3.50 20.33 -12.13
CA LEU A 195 2.26 19.58 -12.36
C LEU A 195 1.46 20.10 -13.55
N GLU A 196 1.35 21.43 -13.70
CA GLU A 196 0.64 22.08 -14.81
C GLU A 196 1.28 21.82 -16.18
N GLN A 197 2.56 21.43 -16.24
CA GLN A 197 3.30 21.20 -17.46
C GLN A 197 3.41 19.74 -17.87
N THR A 198 2.89 18.83 -17.05
CA THR A 198 2.88 17.40 -17.39
C THR A 198 1.98 17.15 -18.60
N LYS A 199 2.43 16.25 -19.50
CA LYS A 199 1.71 15.93 -20.75
C LYS A 199 1.23 14.48 -20.80
N ILE A 200 1.94 13.59 -20.10
CA ILE A 200 1.64 12.16 -20.06
C ILE A 200 0.96 11.82 -18.74
N PHE A 201 1.48 12.36 -17.65
CA PHE A 201 0.88 12.20 -16.32
C PHE A 201 -0.32 13.13 -16.18
N ALA A 202 -1.48 12.58 -15.88
CA ALA A 202 -2.66 13.36 -15.55
C ALA A 202 -2.60 13.84 -14.10
N LEU A 203 -2.91 15.13 -13.88
CA LEU A 203 -3.05 15.69 -12.53
C LEU A 203 -4.38 15.19 -11.96
N ALA A 204 -4.33 14.18 -11.16
CA ALA A 204 -5.50 13.57 -10.52
C ALA A 204 -5.08 12.78 -9.29
N GLU A 205 -5.94 12.80 -8.29
CA GLU A 205 -5.86 11.92 -7.14
C GLU A 205 -6.25 10.50 -7.56
N SER A 206 -5.61 9.53 -7.08
CA SER A 206 -5.79 8.08 -7.13
C SER A 206 -4.49 7.39 -7.54
N LEU A 207 -4.52 6.06 -7.65
CA LEU A 207 -3.37 5.25 -8.04
C LEU A 207 -3.82 3.88 -8.53
N GLY A 208 -2.89 3.12 -9.10
CA GLY A 208 -3.08 1.69 -9.41
C GLY A 208 -3.87 1.42 -10.69
N GLY A 209 -4.33 2.44 -11.38
CA GLY A 209 -4.93 2.34 -12.71
C GLY A 209 -3.88 2.15 -13.81
N VAL A 210 -4.34 2.00 -15.05
CA VAL A 210 -3.47 1.89 -16.23
C VAL A 210 -2.95 3.27 -16.68
N GLU A 211 -3.51 4.34 -16.14
CA GLU A 211 -3.09 5.71 -16.38
C GLU A 211 -1.86 6.08 -15.54
N SER A 212 -1.05 6.99 -16.06
CA SER A 212 0.01 7.63 -15.27
C SER A 212 -0.56 8.86 -14.58
N LEU A 213 -0.62 8.83 -13.25
CA LEU A 213 -1.17 9.91 -12.43
C LEU A 213 -0.08 10.59 -11.62
N ILE A 214 -0.30 11.88 -11.33
CA ILE A 214 0.56 12.68 -10.46
C ILE A 214 -0.30 13.63 -9.65
N GLU A 215 0.07 13.83 -8.39
CA GLU A 215 -0.58 14.76 -7.47
C GLU A 215 0.45 15.48 -6.58
N HIS A 216 0.00 16.46 -5.79
CA HIS A 216 0.84 17.22 -4.87
C HIS A 216 0.68 16.74 -3.44
#